data_999b0dc0ee3db616f58233038d1bfaa8
#
_entry.id   999b0dc0ee3db616f58233038d1bfaa8
#
_cell.length_a   1.000
_cell.length_b   1.000
_cell.length_c   1.000
_cell.angle_alpha   90.00
_cell.angle_beta   90.00
_cell.angle_gamma   90.00
#
_symmetry.space_group_name_H-M   'P 1'
#
loop_
_entity.id
_entity.type
_entity.pdbx_description
1 polymer ?
#
loop_
_entity_poly.entity_id
_entity_poly.type
_entity_poly.pdbx_seq_one_letter_code
_entity_poly.pdbx_strand_id
1 'polypeptide(L)'
;MQVKKYLFDLGNVFFDWNPRHVFKEIIPNEELLNKFLREIAFPHLDMRCDAGVKISLAVKEAVEKFPEFENEIKSYYPNHRKMVNGSYQDTIDIFQKIKSYGFPCYVLSNWSDETYEGMEEEYPFLKEFDDKIISGREFLVKPDPQ
;
A
#
# COMPACT_ATOMS: atom_id res chain seq x y z
N MET A 1 -28.57 -16.21 -5.00
CA MET A 1 -27.18 -16.36 -5.49
C MET A 1 -26.32 -16.85 -4.33
N GLN A 2 -25.56 -17.92 -4.50
CA GLN A 2 -24.70 -18.43 -3.44
C GLN A 2 -23.31 -17.80 -3.58
N VAL A 3 -22.82 -17.08 -2.54
CA VAL A 3 -21.45 -16.60 -2.45
C VAL A 3 -20.51 -17.81 -2.35
N LYS A 4 -19.49 -17.86 -3.20
CA LYS A 4 -18.57 -18.99 -3.25
C LYS A 4 -17.20 -18.70 -2.68
N LYS A 5 -16.77 -17.45 -2.69
CA LYS A 5 -15.47 -16.97 -2.21
C LYS A 5 -15.49 -15.46 -1.99
N TYR A 6 -14.56 -14.98 -1.18
CA TYR A 6 -14.39 -13.57 -0.88
C TYR A 6 -13.05 -13.07 -1.40
N LEU A 7 -13.06 -11.86 -1.96
CA LEU A 7 -11.88 -11.16 -2.43
C LEU A 7 -11.78 -9.84 -1.67
N PHE A 8 -10.64 -9.58 -1.04
CA PHE A 8 -10.38 -8.41 -0.20
C PHE A 8 -9.28 -7.54 -0.79
N ASP A 9 -9.41 -6.23 -0.61
CA ASP A 9 -8.30 -5.29 -0.68
C ASP A 9 -7.62 -5.18 0.70
N LEU A 10 -6.47 -4.56 0.80
CA LEU A 10 -5.73 -4.38 2.05
C LEU A 10 -5.71 -2.93 2.53
N GLY A 11 -5.19 -2.01 1.72
CA GLY A 11 -5.07 -0.60 2.09
C GLY A 11 -6.43 0.03 2.39
N ASN A 12 -6.57 0.66 3.56
CA ASN A 12 -7.81 1.26 4.06
C ASN A 12 -9.02 0.30 4.14
N VAL A 13 -8.77 -1.00 4.08
CA VAL A 13 -9.73 -2.08 4.38
C VAL A 13 -9.28 -2.85 5.62
N PHE A 14 -8.04 -3.34 5.63
CA PHE A 14 -7.43 -3.98 6.80
C PHE A 14 -6.44 -3.07 7.52
N PHE A 15 -5.83 -2.11 6.83
CA PHE A 15 -4.79 -1.23 7.35
C PHE A 15 -5.17 0.24 7.23
N ASP A 16 -4.93 1.01 8.29
CA ASP A 16 -4.95 2.48 8.24
C ASP A 16 -3.66 2.98 7.56
N TRP A 17 -3.69 3.03 6.22
CA TRP A 17 -2.59 3.54 5.42
C TRP A 17 -2.87 4.97 4.96
N ASN A 18 -1.98 5.88 5.35
CA ASN A 18 -2.04 7.26 4.89
C ASN A 18 -0.64 7.92 5.02
N PRO A 19 -0.05 8.39 3.91
CA PRO A 19 1.25 9.08 3.98
C PRO A 19 1.21 10.35 4.83
N ARG A 20 0.03 10.94 5.06
CA ARG A 20 -0.13 12.09 5.98
C ARG A 20 0.21 11.77 7.43
N HIS A 21 0.13 10.51 7.87
CA HIS A 21 0.54 10.13 9.22
C HIS A 21 1.99 10.54 9.53
N VAL A 22 2.83 10.59 8.50
CA VAL A 22 4.24 10.99 8.58
C VAL A 22 4.48 12.38 8.02
N PHE A 23 4.01 12.63 6.80
CA PHE A 23 4.44 13.80 6.03
C PHE A 23 3.86 15.13 6.51
N LYS A 24 2.81 15.15 7.31
CA LYS A 24 2.33 16.37 7.98
C LYS A 24 3.36 17.02 8.93
N GLU A 25 4.29 16.22 9.45
CA GLU A 25 5.39 16.71 10.30
C GLU A 25 6.61 17.15 9.47
N ILE A 26 6.86 16.46 8.34
CA ILE A 26 7.98 16.76 7.43
C ILE A 26 7.66 18.00 6.59
N ILE A 27 6.41 18.14 6.14
CA ILE A 27 5.91 19.27 5.35
C ILE A 27 4.75 19.92 6.12
N PRO A 28 5.04 20.85 7.08
CA PRO A 28 3.99 21.46 7.91
C PRO A 28 3.03 22.38 7.14
N ASN A 29 3.45 22.88 5.96
CA ASN A 29 2.58 23.68 5.12
C ASN A 29 1.58 22.78 4.39
N GLU A 30 0.30 22.95 4.66
CA GLU A 30 -0.77 22.08 4.16
C GLU A 30 -0.93 22.11 2.63
N GLU A 31 -0.74 23.27 2.01
CA GLU A 31 -0.82 23.41 0.55
C GLU A 31 0.35 22.68 -0.12
N LEU A 32 1.55 22.84 0.42
CA LEU A 32 2.75 22.18 -0.07
C LEU A 32 2.68 20.65 0.15
N LEU A 33 2.15 20.21 1.28
CA LEU A 33 1.90 18.81 1.57
C LEU A 33 0.92 18.20 0.56
N ASN A 34 -0.18 18.88 0.29
CA ASN A 34 -1.16 18.44 -0.70
C ASN A 34 -0.54 18.33 -2.10
N LYS A 35 0.27 19.32 -2.49
CA LYS A 35 1.00 19.30 -3.76
C LYS A 35 1.94 18.10 -3.80
N PHE A 36 2.78 17.92 -2.79
CA PHE A 36 3.73 16.79 -2.72
C PHE A 36 3.02 15.44 -2.85
N LEU A 37 1.99 15.20 -2.04
CA LEU A 37 1.30 13.90 -2.03
C LEU A 37 0.56 13.61 -3.34
N ARG A 38 -0.15 14.61 -3.90
CA ARG A 38 -0.99 14.41 -5.09
C ARG A 38 -0.20 14.43 -6.40
N GLU A 39 0.81 15.30 -6.51
CA GLU A 39 1.50 15.54 -7.78
C GLU A 39 2.85 14.81 -7.88
N ILE A 40 3.43 14.39 -6.76
CA ILE A 40 4.74 13.73 -6.73
C ILE A 40 4.63 12.31 -6.16
N ALA A 41 4.25 12.17 -4.89
CA ALA A 41 4.31 10.87 -4.21
C ALA A 41 3.40 9.83 -4.88
N PHE A 42 2.11 10.13 -5.01
CA PHE A 42 1.16 9.17 -5.59
C PHE A 42 1.51 8.77 -7.03
N PRO A 43 1.68 9.70 -8.01
CA PRO A 43 1.91 9.30 -9.40
C PRO A 43 3.34 8.82 -9.71
N HIS A 44 4.34 9.30 -8.98
CA HIS A 44 5.74 9.01 -9.30
C HIS A 44 6.42 8.00 -8.37
N LEU A 45 5.85 7.75 -7.20
CA LEU A 45 6.33 6.75 -6.25
C LEU A 45 5.33 5.60 -6.14
N ASP A 46 4.16 5.81 -5.51
CA ASP A 46 3.23 4.73 -5.19
C ASP A 46 2.74 3.97 -6.43
N MET A 47 2.11 4.65 -7.40
CA MET A 47 1.58 3.99 -8.60
C MET A 47 2.63 3.21 -9.37
N ARG A 48 3.85 3.71 -9.43
CA ARG A 48 4.94 3.06 -10.16
C ARG A 48 5.46 1.83 -9.42
N CYS A 49 5.67 1.95 -8.12
CA CYS A 49 6.17 0.82 -7.32
C CYS A 49 5.09 -0.27 -7.15
N ASP A 50 3.82 0.12 -7.07
CA ASP A 50 2.69 -0.82 -7.11
C ASP A 50 2.58 -1.55 -8.45
N ALA A 51 3.06 -0.93 -9.54
CA ALA A 51 3.19 -1.57 -10.86
C ALA A 51 4.50 -2.37 -11.03
N GLY A 52 5.29 -2.55 -9.98
CA GLY A 52 6.51 -3.37 -9.99
C GLY A 52 7.80 -2.64 -10.32
N VAL A 53 7.78 -1.30 -10.47
CA VAL A 53 9.01 -0.52 -10.61
C VAL A 53 9.79 -0.56 -9.30
N LYS A 54 11.10 -0.77 -9.39
CA LYS A 54 11.96 -0.77 -8.21
C LYS A 54 11.97 0.60 -7.52
N ILE A 55 11.90 0.60 -6.18
CA ILE A 55 11.89 1.81 -5.36
C ILE A 55 13.08 2.72 -5.69
N SER A 56 14.28 2.14 -5.81
CA SER A 56 15.48 2.92 -6.12
C SER A 56 15.39 3.68 -7.45
N LEU A 57 14.75 3.09 -8.47
CA LEU A 57 14.54 3.72 -9.77
C LEU A 57 13.46 4.80 -9.70
N ALA A 58 12.31 4.50 -9.06
CA ALA A 58 11.22 5.46 -8.89
C ALA A 58 11.68 6.71 -8.13
N VAL A 59 12.43 6.53 -7.05
CA VAL A 59 12.99 7.64 -6.25
C VAL A 59 13.97 8.46 -7.09
N LYS A 60 14.90 7.82 -7.80
CA LYS A 60 15.87 8.51 -8.66
C LYS A 60 15.18 9.40 -9.69
N GLU A 61 14.25 8.86 -10.45
CA GLU A 61 13.53 9.59 -11.49
C GLU A 61 12.63 10.70 -10.93
N ALA A 62 12.02 10.47 -9.76
CA ALA A 62 11.24 11.51 -9.08
C ALA A 62 12.12 12.68 -8.62
N VAL A 63 13.32 12.41 -8.09
CA VAL A 63 14.28 13.46 -7.71
C VAL A 63 14.77 14.25 -8.93
N GLU A 64 15.07 13.57 -10.05
CA GLU A 64 15.48 14.23 -11.30
C GLU A 64 14.38 15.18 -11.82
N LYS A 65 13.11 14.80 -11.66
CA LYS A 65 11.96 15.58 -12.11
C LYS A 65 11.55 16.70 -11.15
N PHE A 66 11.72 16.49 -9.86
CA PHE A 66 11.29 17.42 -8.78
C PHE A 66 12.43 17.66 -7.78
N PRO A 67 13.54 18.27 -8.23
CA PRO A 67 14.73 18.44 -7.38
C PRO A 67 14.46 19.31 -6.15
N GLU A 68 13.45 20.18 -6.18
CA GLU A 68 13.03 20.99 -5.04
C GLU A 68 12.42 20.17 -3.89
N PHE A 69 12.00 18.92 -4.14
CA PHE A 69 11.50 17.98 -3.14
C PHE A 69 12.44 16.81 -2.89
N GLU A 70 13.71 16.92 -3.22
CA GLU A 70 14.67 15.82 -3.12
C GLU A 70 14.66 15.13 -1.75
N ASN A 71 14.66 15.91 -0.67
CA ASN A 71 14.70 15.38 0.71
C ASN A 71 13.42 14.62 1.05
N GLU A 72 12.27 15.15 0.69
CA GLU A 72 10.95 14.57 0.93
C GLU A 72 10.80 13.26 0.14
N ILE A 73 11.19 13.26 -1.15
CA ILE A 73 11.18 12.08 -2.02
C ILE A 73 12.10 10.99 -1.46
N LYS A 74 13.33 11.33 -1.08
CA LYS A 74 14.29 10.36 -0.51
C LYS A 74 13.83 9.81 0.84
N SER A 75 13.04 10.56 1.60
CA SER A 75 12.51 10.13 2.89
C SER A 75 11.24 9.26 2.79
N TYR A 76 10.62 9.16 1.60
CA TYR A 76 9.31 8.53 1.44
C TYR A 76 9.33 7.04 1.86
N TYR A 77 10.12 6.23 1.19
CA TYR A 77 10.18 4.79 1.48
C TYR A 77 10.84 4.43 2.81
N PRO A 78 11.90 5.12 3.30
CA PRO A 78 12.37 4.92 4.68
C PRO A 78 11.31 5.11 5.76
N ASN A 79 10.29 5.92 5.48
CA ASN A 79 9.16 6.15 6.39
C ASN A 79 7.89 5.36 6.01
N HIS A 80 7.89 4.58 4.94
CA HIS A 80 6.68 3.93 4.41
C HIS A 80 5.96 3.08 5.47
N ARG A 81 6.69 2.32 6.28
CA ARG A 81 6.09 1.49 7.34
C ARG A 81 5.33 2.33 8.38
N LYS A 82 5.79 3.53 8.68
CA LYS A 82 5.13 4.47 9.61
C LYS A 82 3.86 5.11 9.02
N MET A 83 3.65 4.99 7.70
CA MET A 83 2.42 5.43 7.05
C MET A 83 1.26 4.46 7.31
N VAL A 84 1.57 3.23 7.75
CA VAL A 84 0.61 2.25 8.24
C VAL A 84 0.44 2.48 9.76
N ASN A 85 -0.68 3.05 10.16
CA ASN A 85 -1.01 3.34 11.56
C ASN A 85 -1.76 2.18 12.23
N GLY A 86 -1.39 0.94 11.91
CA GLY A 86 -1.99 -0.27 12.44
C GLY A 86 -3.06 -0.88 11.54
N SER A 87 -3.74 -1.89 12.07
CA SER A 87 -4.78 -2.64 11.38
C SER A 87 -6.15 -2.42 12.02
N TYR A 88 -7.21 -2.59 11.22
CA TYR A 88 -8.60 -2.53 11.67
C TYR A 88 -9.03 -3.88 12.23
N GLN A 89 -9.12 -3.99 13.56
CA GLN A 89 -9.49 -5.24 14.23
C GLN A 89 -10.88 -5.74 13.83
N ASP A 90 -11.85 -4.84 13.66
CA ASP A 90 -13.20 -5.20 13.23
C ASP A 90 -13.22 -5.89 11.86
N THR A 91 -12.38 -5.44 10.93
CA THR A 91 -12.25 -6.08 9.60
C THR A 91 -11.59 -7.45 9.73
N ILE A 92 -10.58 -7.59 10.57
CA ILE A 92 -9.92 -8.88 10.85
C ILE A 92 -10.92 -9.86 11.46
N ASP A 93 -11.73 -9.43 12.41
CA ASP A 93 -12.75 -10.29 13.06
C ASP A 93 -13.80 -10.78 12.06
N ILE A 94 -14.24 -9.90 11.13
CA ILE A 94 -15.17 -10.27 10.04
C ILE A 94 -14.51 -11.29 9.11
N PHE A 95 -13.27 -11.06 8.72
CA PHE A 95 -12.51 -11.98 7.87
C PHE A 95 -12.38 -13.37 8.52
N GLN A 96 -11.96 -13.41 9.79
CA GLN A 96 -11.81 -14.67 10.53
C GLN A 96 -13.13 -15.40 10.71
N LYS A 97 -14.22 -14.66 10.91
CA LYS A 97 -15.58 -15.24 10.95
C LYS A 97 -15.98 -15.86 9.61
N ILE A 98 -15.69 -15.20 8.50
CA ILE A 98 -15.94 -15.74 7.14
C ILE A 98 -15.13 -17.02 6.94
N LYS A 99 -13.85 -17.04 7.32
CA LYS A 99 -12.99 -18.23 7.26
C LYS A 99 -13.54 -19.38 8.12
N SER A 100 -14.05 -19.09 9.30
CA SER A 100 -14.61 -20.12 10.20
C SER A 100 -15.85 -20.82 9.62
N TYR A 101 -16.54 -20.19 8.68
CA TYR A 101 -17.63 -20.82 7.91
C TYR A 101 -17.14 -21.65 6.71
N GLY A 102 -15.83 -21.75 6.50
CA GLY A 102 -15.22 -22.52 5.43
C GLY A 102 -15.20 -21.84 4.07
N PHE A 103 -15.42 -20.52 4.00
CA PHE A 103 -15.34 -19.79 2.74
C PHE A 103 -13.89 -19.44 2.40
N PRO A 104 -13.45 -19.69 1.15
CA PRO A 104 -12.16 -19.24 0.66
C PRO A 104 -12.07 -17.72 0.63
N CYS A 105 -10.94 -17.18 1.10
CA CYS A 105 -10.68 -15.76 1.18
C CYS A 105 -9.35 -15.42 0.50
N TYR A 106 -9.38 -14.45 -0.41
CA TYR A 106 -8.27 -14.05 -1.24
C TYR A 106 -7.98 -12.56 -1.08
N VAL A 107 -6.76 -12.15 -1.38
CA VAL A 107 -6.35 -10.74 -1.45
C VAL A 107 -6.07 -10.34 -2.90
N LEU A 108 -6.52 -9.14 -3.27
CA LEU A 108 -6.10 -8.43 -4.48
C LEU A 108 -5.81 -6.98 -4.10
N SER A 109 -4.53 -6.65 -3.95
CA SER A 109 -4.10 -5.33 -3.47
C SER A 109 -3.08 -4.68 -4.39
N ASN A 110 -3.24 -3.36 -4.62
CA ASN A 110 -2.18 -2.54 -5.16
C ASN A 110 -1.19 -2.26 -4.04
N TRP A 111 0.00 -2.85 -4.12
CA TRP A 111 1.06 -2.69 -3.14
C TRP A 111 2.42 -3.04 -3.77
N SER A 112 3.44 -2.27 -3.50
CA SER A 112 4.80 -2.58 -3.93
C SER A 112 5.30 -3.86 -3.26
N ASP A 113 5.94 -4.75 -4.03
CA ASP A 113 6.55 -5.96 -3.48
C ASP A 113 7.59 -5.65 -2.39
N GLU A 114 8.44 -4.64 -2.63
CA GLU A 114 9.49 -4.26 -1.68
C GLU A 114 8.94 -3.72 -0.33
N THR A 115 7.78 -3.02 -0.35
CA THR A 115 7.16 -2.53 0.91
C THR A 115 6.20 -3.54 1.54
N TYR A 116 5.76 -4.55 0.79
CA TYR A 116 4.98 -5.66 1.32
C TYR A 116 5.85 -6.66 2.11
N GLU A 117 7.14 -6.72 1.79
CA GLU A 117 8.08 -7.58 2.51
C GLU A 117 8.03 -7.33 4.02
N GLY A 118 7.91 -8.40 4.81
CA GLY A 118 7.80 -8.35 6.28
C GLY A 118 6.40 -8.04 6.83
N MET A 119 5.40 -7.74 5.97
CA MET A 119 4.03 -7.49 6.44
C MET A 119 3.39 -8.72 7.08
N GLU A 120 3.67 -9.92 6.57
CA GLU A 120 3.09 -11.15 7.09
C GLU A 120 3.69 -11.57 8.45
N GLU A 121 4.92 -11.15 8.74
CA GLU A 121 5.56 -11.33 10.04
C GLU A 121 5.00 -10.36 11.08
N GLU A 122 4.79 -9.11 10.68
CA GLU A 122 4.23 -8.07 11.55
C GLU A 122 2.72 -8.25 11.78
N TYR A 123 2.00 -8.73 10.75
CA TYR A 123 0.55 -8.96 10.77
C TYR A 123 0.21 -10.40 10.39
N PRO A 124 0.33 -11.38 11.33
CA PRO A 124 0.20 -12.80 11.03
C PRO A 124 -1.13 -13.24 10.39
N PHE A 125 -2.23 -12.48 10.59
CA PHE A 125 -3.52 -12.78 9.96
C PHE A 125 -3.43 -12.81 8.41
N LEU A 126 -2.46 -12.12 7.82
CA LEU A 126 -2.23 -12.15 6.37
C LEU A 126 -1.89 -13.56 5.87
N LYS A 127 -1.31 -14.42 6.71
CA LYS A 127 -1.00 -15.83 6.37
C LYS A 127 -2.25 -16.72 6.32
N GLU A 128 -3.37 -16.24 6.87
CA GLU A 128 -4.63 -16.99 6.89
C GLU A 128 -5.41 -16.93 5.57
N PHE A 129 -5.06 -16.01 4.65
CA PHE A 129 -5.66 -15.97 3.32
C PHE A 129 -5.24 -17.19 2.49
N ASP A 130 -6.17 -17.69 1.65
CA ASP A 130 -5.92 -18.86 0.82
C ASP A 130 -4.96 -18.55 -0.33
N ASP A 131 -5.01 -17.32 -0.86
CA ASP A 131 -4.02 -16.79 -1.80
C ASP A 131 -4.02 -15.25 -1.81
N LYS A 132 -2.94 -14.65 -2.30
CA LYS A 132 -2.74 -13.20 -2.34
C LYS A 132 -2.11 -12.76 -3.65
N ILE A 133 -2.75 -11.81 -4.32
CA ILE A 133 -2.20 -11.11 -5.47
C ILE A 133 -1.78 -9.71 -5.04
N ILE A 134 -0.48 -9.47 -5.07
CA ILE A 134 0.15 -8.17 -4.77
C ILE A 134 0.65 -7.60 -6.09
N SER A 135 0.11 -6.46 -6.50
CA SER A 135 0.32 -5.87 -7.84
C SER A 135 1.78 -5.69 -8.22
N GLY A 136 2.64 -5.32 -7.26
CA GLY A 136 4.07 -5.16 -7.49
C GLY A 136 4.80 -6.44 -7.89
N ARG A 137 4.24 -7.62 -7.63
CA ARG A 137 4.74 -8.92 -8.08
C ARG A 137 4.26 -9.30 -9.46
N GLU A 138 3.04 -8.87 -9.80
CA GLU A 138 2.37 -9.21 -11.06
C GLU A 138 2.63 -8.20 -12.18
N PHE A 139 3.19 -7.04 -11.85
CA PHE A 139 3.41 -5.90 -12.78
C PHE A 139 2.11 -5.38 -13.40
N LEU A 140 1.00 -5.55 -12.68
CA LEU A 140 -0.35 -5.13 -13.06
C LEU A 140 -1.01 -4.46 -11.86
N VAL A 141 -1.73 -3.38 -12.09
CA VAL A 141 -2.42 -2.62 -11.05
C VAL A 141 -3.91 -2.52 -11.32
N LYS A 142 -4.73 -2.57 -10.26
CA LYS A 142 -6.15 -2.22 -10.39
C LYS A 142 -6.27 -0.73 -10.78
N PRO A 143 -7.21 -0.35 -11.65
CA PRO A 143 -8.27 -1.16 -12.27
C PRO A 143 -7.93 -1.70 -13.67
N ASP A 144 -6.66 -1.93 -14.01
CA ASP A 144 -6.28 -2.46 -15.31
C ASP A 144 -7.00 -3.81 -15.55
N PRO A 145 -7.72 -3.98 -16.69
CA PRO A 145 -8.49 -5.19 -16.97
C PRO A 145 -7.65 -6.36 -17.48
N GLN A 146 -6.33 -6.20 -17.68
CA GLN A 146 -5.44 -7.30 -18.08
C GLN A 146 -5.15 -8.22 -16.88
#